data_86e799e81c9347e91d57a7983e800282
#
_entry.id   86e799e81c9347e91d57a7983e800282
#
_cell.length_a   1.000
_cell.length_b   1.000
_cell.length_c   1.000
_cell.angle_alpha   90.00
_cell.angle_beta   90.00
_cell.angle_gamma   90.00
#
_symmetry.space_group_name_H-M   'P 1'
#
loop_
_entity.id
_entity.type
_entity.pdbx_description
1 polymer ?
#
loop_
_entity_poly.entity_id
_entity_poly.type
_entity_poly.pdbx_seq_one_letter_code
_entity_poly.pdbx_strand_id
1 'polypeptide(L)'
;MLKLTEPKKVLCIHDLSGVGRCSLAVILPVLSVMGVQPVALPTVVLSTHTGGLGTPARLDGCGYGLAALDHYRELGLSFDCIYTGYLGGEAQVALAEKAFELWPGAHKVVDPVMGDNGKAYASVTPELIARMRALCRRAD
;
A
#
# COMPACT_ATOMS: atom_id res chain seq x y z
N MET A 1 -18.10 -31.99 -8.71
CA MET A 1 -16.77 -31.55 -8.32
C MET A 1 -16.78 -30.01 -8.24
N LEU A 2 -16.75 -29.45 -7.05
CA LEU A 2 -16.67 -27.99 -6.87
C LEU A 2 -15.34 -27.52 -7.47
N LYS A 3 -15.37 -26.69 -8.52
CA LYS A 3 -14.19 -25.96 -8.97
C LYS A 3 -13.82 -24.98 -7.87
N LEU A 4 -12.77 -25.27 -7.12
CA LEU A 4 -12.14 -24.27 -6.25
C LEU A 4 -11.58 -23.18 -7.17
N THR A 5 -12.23 -22.02 -7.18
CA THR A 5 -11.67 -20.84 -7.84
C THR A 5 -10.51 -20.33 -7.00
N GLU A 6 -9.39 -19.97 -7.65
CA GLU A 6 -8.30 -19.31 -6.93
C GLU A 6 -8.81 -18.05 -6.22
N PRO A 7 -8.35 -17.78 -5.00
CA PRO A 7 -8.73 -16.56 -4.29
C PRO A 7 -8.30 -15.32 -5.08
N LYS A 8 -9.11 -14.27 -5.05
CA LYS A 8 -8.75 -12.97 -5.61
C LYS A 8 -7.51 -12.44 -4.93
N LYS A 9 -6.56 -11.91 -5.71
CA LYS A 9 -5.29 -11.37 -5.21
C LYS A 9 -5.35 -9.86 -5.14
N VAL A 10 -5.05 -9.29 -3.95
CA VAL A 10 -4.98 -7.85 -3.72
C VAL A 10 -3.55 -7.47 -3.38
N LEU A 11 -2.92 -6.65 -4.21
CA LEU A 11 -1.62 -6.04 -3.90
C LEU A 11 -1.85 -4.86 -2.93
N CYS A 12 -1.35 -4.98 -1.71
CA CYS A 12 -1.55 -4.02 -0.63
C CYS A 12 -0.29 -3.19 -0.43
N ILE A 13 -0.28 -1.95 -0.91
CA ILE A 13 0.85 -1.02 -0.86
C ILE A 13 0.61 -0.04 0.31
N HIS A 14 1.07 -0.41 1.50
CA HIS A 14 0.86 0.32 2.75
C HIS A 14 2.07 0.20 3.67
N ASP A 15 2.11 0.98 4.75
CA ASP A 15 3.09 0.77 5.81
C ASP A 15 2.82 -0.52 6.61
N LEU A 16 3.85 -0.99 7.28
CA LEU A 16 3.77 -2.07 8.27
C LEU A 16 4.23 -1.53 9.62
N SER A 17 3.30 -1.33 10.53
CA SER A 17 3.59 -0.91 11.90
C SER A 17 3.60 -2.10 12.86
N GLY A 18 4.65 -2.24 13.67
CA GLY A 18 4.79 -3.32 14.64
C GLY A 18 3.80 -3.19 15.79
N VAL A 19 3.81 -2.06 16.48
CA VAL A 19 2.84 -1.75 17.55
C VAL A 19 1.80 -0.76 17.01
N GLY A 20 0.54 -1.02 17.33
CA GLY A 20 -0.60 -0.28 16.80
C GLY A 20 -1.20 -0.99 15.57
N ARG A 21 -2.36 -1.57 15.71
CA ARG A 21 -3.03 -2.39 14.70
C ARG A 21 -3.62 -1.52 13.59
N CYS A 22 -2.77 -1.13 12.63
CA CYS A 22 -3.17 -0.33 11.47
C CYS A 22 -2.49 -0.87 10.19
N SER A 23 -2.89 -0.35 9.05
CA SER A 23 -2.31 -0.63 7.73
C SER A 23 -2.13 -2.14 7.47
N LEU A 24 -0.99 -2.62 7.00
CA LEU A 24 -0.80 -4.03 6.66
C LEU A 24 -1.09 -4.98 7.83
N ALA A 25 -0.82 -4.58 9.07
CA ALA A 25 -1.09 -5.43 10.25
C ALA A 25 -2.59 -5.74 10.45
N VAL A 26 -3.48 -4.92 9.90
CA VAL A 26 -4.94 -5.12 9.90
C VAL A 26 -5.42 -5.65 8.54
N ILE A 27 -4.93 -5.10 7.44
CA ILE A 27 -5.36 -5.46 6.09
C ILE A 27 -5.16 -6.95 5.84
N LEU A 28 -3.99 -7.49 6.20
CA LEU A 28 -3.66 -8.90 5.93
C LEU A 28 -4.65 -9.87 6.58
N PRO A 29 -4.91 -9.83 7.90
CA PRO A 29 -5.86 -10.75 8.51
C PRO A 29 -7.29 -10.51 8.03
N VAL A 30 -7.73 -9.25 7.83
CA VAL A 30 -9.10 -8.94 7.41
C VAL A 30 -9.37 -9.50 6.01
N LEU A 31 -8.54 -9.20 5.03
CA LEU A 31 -8.72 -9.73 3.67
C LEU A 31 -8.60 -11.26 3.62
N SER A 32 -7.70 -11.85 4.44
CA SER A 32 -7.54 -13.30 4.50
C SER A 32 -8.82 -14.00 4.99
N VAL A 33 -9.46 -13.49 6.05
CA VAL A 33 -10.71 -14.09 6.54
C VAL A 33 -11.89 -13.83 5.60
N MET A 34 -11.81 -12.85 4.72
CA MET A 34 -12.78 -12.61 3.64
C MET A 34 -12.57 -13.54 2.44
N GLY A 35 -11.58 -14.43 2.48
CA GLY A 35 -11.30 -15.36 1.37
C GLY A 35 -10.49 -14.72 0.22
N VAL A 36 -9.87 -13.58 0.46
CA VAL A 36 -9.00 -12.88 -0.49
C VAL A 36 -7.54 -13.18 -0.14
N GLN A 37 -6.66 -13.26 -1.12
CA GLN A 37 -5.21 -13.37 -0.92
C GLN A 37 -4.58 -11.97 -0.92
N PRO A 38 -4.30 -11.36 0.24
CA PRO A 38 -3.56 -10.11 0.30
C PRO A 38 -2.07 -10.37 0.06
N VAL A 39 -1.46 -9.54 -0.79
CA VAL A 39 -0.03 -9.56 -1.07
C VAL A 39 0.57 -8.29 -0.50
N ALA A 40 1.37 -8.40 0.55
CA ALA A 40 1.94 -7.27 1.25
C ALA A 40 3.09 -6.64 0.45
N LEU A 41 3.02 -5.32 0.24
CA LEU A 41 4.11 -4.52 -0.30
C LEU A 41 4.34 -3.31 0.63
N PRO A 42 5.23 -3.45 1.65
CA PRO A 42 5.42 -2.40 2.64
C PRO A 42 6.12 -1.18 2.03
N THR A 43 5.50 -0.01 2.17
CA THR A 43 6.09 1.29 1.80
C THR A 43 7.15 1.71 2.80
N VAL A 44 6.91 1.41 4.06
CA VAL A 44 7.80 1.63 5.20
C VAL A 44 7.47 0.62 6.28
N VAL A 45 8.50 0.16 7.00
CA VAL A 45 8.32 -0.63 8.24
C VAL A 45 8.58 0.28 9.42
N LEU A 46 7.66 0.33 10.36
CA LEU A 46 7.70 1.18 11.54
C LEU A 46 7.66 0.33 12.82
N SER A 47 8.42 0.72 13.84
CA SER A 47 8.34 0.04 15.15
C SER A 47 6.97 0.24 15.81
N THR A 48 6.34 1.41 15.61
CA THR A 48 4.98 1.75 16.06
C THR A 48 4.29 2.59 15.00
N HIS A 49 2.97 2.69 15.02
CA HIS A 49 2.29 3.74 14.24
C HIS A 49 2.71 5.14 14.71
N THR A 50 2.49 6.16 13.90
CA THR A 50 2.98 7.52 14.13
C THR A 50 2.13 8.36 15.10
N GLY A 51 0.99 7.86 15.54
CA GLY A 51 0.04 8.59 16.38
C GLY A 51 0.29 8.38 17.87
N GLY A 52 0.86 9.37 18.58
CA GLY A 52 0.91 9.39 20.05
C GLY A 52 1.95 8.48 20.74
N LEU A 53 2.78 7.76 19.98
CA LEU A 53 3.78 6.83 20.53
C LEU A 53 5.24 7.30 20.32
N GLY A 54 5.44 8.62 20.17
CA GLY A 54 6.76 9.19 19.95
C GLY A 54 7.25 9.00 18.51
N THR A 55 8.58 8.99 18.31
CA THR A 55 9.19 8.83 16.99
C THR A 55 9.56 7.37 16.76
N PRO A 56 8.91 6.66 15.82
CA PRO A 56 9.19 5.26 15.56
C PRO A 56 10.55 5.07 14.88
N ALA A 57 11.20 3.92 15.13
CA ALA A 57 12.24 3.43 14.24
C ALA A 57 11.62 3.15 12.86
N ARG A 58 12.36 3.45 11.80
CA ARG A 58 11.86 3.43 10.42
C ARG A 58 12.83 2.71 9.49
N LEU A 59 12.28 1.81 8.67
CA LEU A 59 12.96 1.18 7.54
C LEU A 59 12.20 1.54 6.26
N ASP A 60 12.85 2.24 5.33
CA ASP A 60 12.25 2.57 4.03
C ASP A 60 12.08 1.32 3.17
N GLY A 61 10.90 1.13 2.62
CA GLY A 61 10.53 -0.03 1.81
C GLY A 61 10.60 0.21 0.29
N CYS A 62 10.92 1.42 -0.16
CA CYS A 62 10.80 1.77 -1.58
C CYS A 62 11.69 0.91 -2.49
N GLY A 63 12.97 0.74 -2.14
CA GLY A 63 13.90 -0.08 -2.91
C GLY A 63 13.46 -1.55 -2.99
N TYR A 64 13.03 -2.11 -1.86
CA TYR A 64 12.43 -3.44 -1.82
C TYR A 64 11.17 -3.50 -2.69
N GLY A 65 10.28 -2.52 -2.56
CA GLY A 65 9.03 -2.47 -3.30
C GLY A 65 9.22 -2.49 -4.80
N LEU A 66 10.18 -1.70 -5.33
CA LEU A 66 10.51 -1.69 -6.75
C LEU A 66 11.01 -3.05 -7.23
N ALA A 67 11.94 -3.67 -6.50
CA ALA A 67 12.46 -4.99 -6.82
C ALA A 67 11.37 -6.07 -6.75
N ALA A 68 10.46 -5.99 -5.76
CA ALA A 68 9.34 -6.91 -5.62
C ALA A 68 8.36 -6.81 -6.79
N LEU A 69 8.01 -5.59 -7.24
CA LEU A 69 7.15 -5.40 -8.42
C LEU A 69 7.76 -6.00 -9.69
N ASP A 70 9.07 -5.82 -9.90
CA ASP A 70 9.76 -6.39 -11.04
C ASP A 70 9.76 -7.93 -10.96
N HIS A 71 10.04 -8.50 -9.79
CA HIS A 71 9.98 -9.95 -9.58
C HIS A 71 8.56 -10.52 -9.79
N TYR A 72 7.52 -9.85 -9.29
CA TYR A 72 6.14 -10.29 -9.52
C TYR A 72 5.78 -10.29 -11.01
N ARG A 73 6.26 -9.31 -11.76
CA ARG A 73 6.10 -9.25 -13.22
C ARG A 73 6.83 -10.40 -13.90
N GLU A 74 8.07 -10.69 -13.52
CA GLU A 74 8.87 -11.79 -14.07
C GLU A 74 8.22 -13.16 -13.83
N LEU A 75 7.58 -13.33 -12.67
CA LEU A 75 6.80 -14.53 -12.34
C LEU A 75 5.44 -14.61 -13.08
N GLY A 76 5.08 -13.60 -13.86
CA GLY A 76 3.78 -13.55 -14.54
C GLY A 76 2.58 -13.41 -13.59
N LEU A 77 2.78 -12.88 -12.38
CA LEU A 77 1.71 -12.69 -11.42
C LEU A 77 0.73 -11.61 -11.91
N SER A 78 -0.55 -11.85 -11.65
CA SER A 78 -1.63 -10.87 -11.84
C SER A 78 -2.31 -10.56 -10.53
N PHE A 79 -2.84 -9.35 -10.42
CA PHE A 79 -3.62 -8.87 -9.28
C PHE A 79 -5.01 -8.45 -9.75
N ASP A 80 -6.02 -8.81 -8.96
CA ASP A 80 -7.41 -8.38 -9.19
C ASP A 80 -7.63 -6.95 -8.68
N CYS A 81 -6.88 -6.54 -7.66
CA CYS A 81 -6.94 -5.20 -7.08
C CYS A 81 -5.56 -4.76 -6.62
N ILE A 82 -5.32 -3.45 -6.70
CA ILE A 82 -4.19 -2.76 -6.07
C ILE A 82 -4.78 -1.78 -5.07
N TYR A 83 -4.46 -1.95 -3.79
CA TYR A 83 -4.94 -1.12 -2.71
C TYR A 83 -3.79 -0.37 -2.06
N THR A 84 -3.82 0.97 -2.11
CA THR A 84 -2.79 1.85 -1.54
C THR A 84 -3.33 2.62 -0.35
N GLY A 85 -2.47 2.88 0.64
CA GLY A 85 -2.79 3.70 1.80
C GLY A 85 -1.67 4.67 2.15
N TYR A 86 -1.10 4.60 3.36
CA TYR A 86 -0.01 5.48 3.74
C TYR A 86 1.24 5.19 2.91
N LEU A 87 1.63 6.15 2.07
CA LEU A 87 2.78 6.01 1.18
C LEU A 87 4.06 6.60 1.78
N GLY A 88 3.95 7.60 2.64
CA GLY A 88 5.06 8.15 3.42
C GLY A 88 5.99 9.11 2.69
N GLY A 89 5.90 9.23 1.36
CA GLY A 89 6.71 10.14 0.57
C GLY A 89 6.51 9.97 -0.94
N GLU A 90 7.14 10.84 -1.72
CA GLU A 90 6.98 10.87 -3.19
C GLU A 90 7.52 9.61 -3.89
N ALA A 91 8.60 9.01 -3.36
CA ALA A 91 9.16 7.78 -3.90
C ALA A 91 8.15 6.61 -3.81
N GLN A 92 7.40 6.55 -2.72
CA GLN A 92 6.36 5.53 -2.52
C GLN A 92 5.12 5.81 -3.37
N VAL A 93 4.82 7.07 -3.70
CA VAL A 93 3.79 7.40 -4.70
C VAL A 93 4.22 6.88 -6.08
N ALA A 94 5.48 7.08 -6.47
CA ALA A 94 6.02 6.55 -7.72
C ALA A 94 5.97 5.01 -7.76
N LEU A 95 6.19 4.33 -6.62
CA LEU A 95 6.03 2.89 -6.50
C LEU A 95 4.57 2.45 -6.80
N ALA A 96 3.59 3.15 -6.25
CA ALA A 96 2.17 2.89 -6.50
C ALA A 96 1.82 3.15 -7.98
N GLU A 97 2.31 4.23 -8.56
CA GLU A 97 2.13 4.55 -9.99
C GLU A 97 2.70 3.45 -10.88
N LYS A 98 3.92 2.95 -10.59
CA LYS A 98 4.52 1.81 -11.30
C LYS A 98 3.66 0.55 -11.19
N ALA A 99 3.10 0.25 -10.03
CA ALA A 99 2.20 -0.89 -9.87
C ALA A 99 0.93 -0.75 -10.75
N PHE A 100 0.35 0.46 -10.84
CA PHE A 100 -0.80 0.74 -11.70
C PHE A 100 -0.47 0.57 -13.20
N GLU A 101 0.76 0.87 -13.59
CA GLU A 101 1.24 0.69 -14.97
C GLU A 101 1.49 -0.78 -15.31
N LEU A 102 2.05 -1.55 -14.37
CA LEU A 102 2.34 -2.97 -14.57
C LEU A 102 1.07 -3.83 -14.64
N TRP A 103 0.02 -3.46 -13.91
CA TRP A 103 -1.27 -4.17 -13.89
C TRP A 103 -2.44 -3.24 -14.18
N PRO A 104 -2.55 -2.73 -15.43
CA PRO A 104 -3.58 -1.74 -15.78
C PRO A 104 -5.01 -2.27 -15.64
N GLY A 105 -5.20 -3.59 -15.74
CA GLY A 105 -6.51 -4.25 -15.57
C GLY A 105 -6.91 -4.52 -14.12
N ALA A 106 -6.02 -4.28 -13.14
CA ALA A 106 -6.37 -4.41 -11.73
C ALA A 106 -7.27 -3.26 -11.28
N HIS A 107 -8.27 -3.53 -10.45
CA HIS A 107 -9.09 -2.51 -9.79
C HIS A 107 -8.22 -1.69 -8.83
N LYS A 108 -8.28 -0.36 -8.89
CA LYS A 108 -7.39 0.53 -8.13
C LYS A 108 -8.16 1.21 -7.01
N VAL A 109 -7.77 0.93 -5.79
CA VAL A 109 -8.29 1.57 -4.57
C VAL A 109 -7.19 2.43 -3.96
N VAL A 110 -7.44 3.72 -3.82
CA VAL A 110 -6.52 4.68 -3.21
C VAL A 110 -7.13 5.26 -1.96
N ASP A 111 -6.55 4.94 -0.80
CA ASP A 111 -6.81 5.64 0.46
C ASP A 111 -5.74 6.72 0.64
N PRO A 112 -6.07 8.01 0.41
CA PRO A 112 -5.08 9.08 0.40
C PRO A 112 -4.71 9.53 1.81
N VAL A 113 -4.08 8.66 2.58
CA VAL A 113 -3.68 8.91 3.97
C VAL A 113 -2.62 10.00 4.04
N MET A 114 -3.01 11.20 4.48
CA MET A 114 -2.13 12.37 4.57
C MET A 114 -2.24 13.13 5.89
N GLY A 115 -3.19 12.80 6.74
CA GLY A 115 -3.42 13.55 7.98
C GLY A 115 -4.54 12.97 8.82
N ASP A 116 -4.76 13.55 9.98
CA ASP A 116 -5.80 13.18 10.92
C ASP A 116 -6.34 14.41 11.64
N ASN A 117 -7.61 14.38 12.05
CA ASN A 117 -8.28 15.46 12.77
C ASN A 117 -8.10 16.86 12.11
N GLY A 118 -8.14 16.94 10.77
CA GLY A 118 -7.98 18.17 10.01
C GLY A 118 -6.54 18.70 9.93
N LYS A 119 -5.54 17.93 10.36
CA LYS A 119 -4.12 18.31 10.30
C LYS A 119 -3.33 17.31 9.46
N ALA A 120 -2.49 17.84 8.57
CA ALA A 120 -1.55 17.00 7.83
C ALA A 120 -0.49 16.42 8.78
N TYR A 121 -0.02 15.21 8.49
CA TYR A 121 1.14 14.65 9.18
C TYR A 121 2.40 15.46 8.87
N ALA A 122 3.37 15.48 9.78
CA ALA A 122 4.60 16.25 9.64
C ALA A 122 5.44 15.89 8.40
N SER A 123 5.26 14.67 7.88
CA SER A 123 5.93 14.18 6.64
C SER A 123 5.22 14.60 5.37
N VAL A 124 4.05 15.24 5.44
CA VAL A 124 3.24 15.58 4.26
C VAL A 124 3.58 16.97 3.76
N THR A 125 4.18 17.02 2.57
CA THR A 125 4.52 18.27 1.88
C THR A 125 3.40 18.66 0.88
N PRO A 126 3.35 19.94 0.43
CA PRO A 126 2.44 20.35 -0.65
C PRO A 126 2.62 19.53 -1.92
N GLU A 127 3.85 19.15 -2.26
CA GLU A 127 4.21 18.33 -3.40
C GLU A 127 3.61 16.91 -3.27
N LEU A 128 3.74 16.30 -2.09
CA LEU A 128 3.12 15.01 -1.79
C LEU A 128 1.59 15.07 -1.92
N ILE A 129 0.96 16.14 -1.40
CA ILE A 129 -0.49 16.34 -1.56
C ILE A 129 -0.88 16.40 -3.03
N ALA A 130 -0.13 17.13 -3.85
CA ALA A 130 -0.40 17.25 -5.28
C ALA A 130 -0.28 15.88 -5.98
N ARG A 131 0.74 15.10 -5.65
CA ARG A 131 0.94 13.75 -6.20
C ARG A 131 -0.14 12.77 -5.73
N MET A 132 -0.54 12.81 -4.47
CA MET A 132 -1.64 11.98 -3.95
C MET A 132 -2.97 12.29 -4.65
N ARG A 133 -3.26 13.59 -4.90
CA ARG A 133 -4.43 13.99 -5.70
C ARG A 133 -4.38 13.44 -7.13
N ALA A 134 -3.19 13.44 -7.74
CA ALA A 134 -3.01 12.85 -9.07
C ALA A 134 -3.21 11.33 -9.05
N LEU A 135 -2.69 10.65 -8.02
CA LEU A 135 -2.88 9.22 -7.84
C LEU A 135 -4.37 8.85 -7.66
N CYS A 136 -5.12 9.63 -6.86
CA CYS A 136 -6.57 9.44 -6.67
C CYS A 136 -7.37 9.53 -7.99
N ARG A 137 -6.94 10.36 -8.94
CA ARG A 137 -7.60 10.44 -10.27
C ARG A 137 -7.40 9.19 -11.13
N ARG A 138 -6.49 8.30 -10.73
CA ARG A 138 -6.22 7.02 -11.40
C ARG A 138 -6.94 5.84 -10.70
N ALA A 139 -7.63 6.09 -9.60
CA ALA A 139 -8.48 5.12 -8.91
C ALA A 139 -9.79 4.88 -9.68
N ASP A 140 -10.39 3.69 -9.47
CA ASP A 140 -11.68 3.31 -10.05
C ASP A 140 -12.87 3.71 -9.17
#